data_cc6eb213cad8cfc16accc4e967c6bc68
#
_entry.id   cc6eb213cad8cfc16accc4e967c6bc68
#
_cell.length_a   1.000
_cell.length_b   1.000
_cell.length_c   1.000
_cell.angle_alpha   90.00
_cell.angle_beta   90.00
_cell.angle_gamma   90.00
#
_symmetry.space_group_name_H-M   'P 1'
#
loop_
_entity.id
_entity.type
_entity.pdbx_description
1 polymer ?
#
loop_
_entity_poly.entity_id
_entity_poly.type
_entity_poly.pdbx_seq_one_letter_code
_entity_poly.pdbx_strand_id
1 'polypeptide(L)'
;SQGQRRAIELYQSGELALLASGAEFLRSIQTNAPGVAAVTTPQPPLTGSDGTANVALMTLAVPRQSQQAGEAVELALFLTNGTNQARFAREARVLPSSLEALSAIRAELEAEQPSNPAEAQIRDARLLSAETLNTARVLVPATPGVKRLQSIIYTQLQRAMLGQISSDQAVLEAEQQWNRYASARWP
;
A
#
# COMPACT_ATOMS: atom_id res chain seq x y z
N SER A 1 14.59 -9.91 7.49
CA SER A 1 13.44 -9.69 6.60
C SER A 1 13.92 -9.15 5.27
N GLN A 2 13.42 -9.70 4.20
CA GLN A 2 13.66 -9.16 2.86
C GLN A 2 12.75 -7.91 2.70
N GLY A 3 13.32 -6.78 2.33
CA GLY A 3 12.53 -5.56 2.06
C GLY A 3 11.70 -5.69 0.76
N GLN A 4 10.76 -4.76 0.55
CA GLN A 4 9.90 -4.74 -0.64
C GLN A 4 10.73 -4.80 -1.95
N ARG A 5 11.86 -4.11 -2.01
CA ARG A 5 12.76 -4.15 -3.17
C ARG A 5 13.18 -5.58 -3.51
N ARG A 6 13.58 -6.36 -2.50
CA ARG A 6 13.99 -7.75 -2.71
C ARG A 6 12.82 -8.64 -3.16
N ALA A 7 11.61 -8.39 -2.65
CA ALA A 7 10.42 -9.12 -3.10
C ALA A 7 10.13 -8.84 -4.58
N ILE A 8 10.28 -7.59 -5.05
CA ILE A 8 10.14 -7.24 -6.46
C ILE A 8 11.21 -7.94 -7.32
N GLU A 9 12.47 -7.96 -6.88
CA GLU A 9 13.55 -8.66 -7.58
C GLU A 9 13.26 -10.17 -7.72
N LEU A 10 12.81 -10.82 -6.64
CA LEU A 10 12.44 -12.24 -6.65
C LEU A 10 11.22 -12.53 -7.53
N TYR A 11 10.26 -11.60 -7.60
CA TYR A 11 9.12 -11.72 -8.51
C TYR A 11 9.58 -11.59 -9.96
N GLN A 12 10.44 -10.64 -10.27
CA GLN A 12 11.00 -10.43 -11.60
C GLN A 12 11.88 -11.60 -12.07
N SER A 13 12.50 -12.34 -11.14
CA SER A 13 13.27 -13.57 -11.46
C SER A 13 12.38 -14.81 -11.58
N GLY A 14 11.07 -14.71 -11.32
CA GLY A 14 10.15 -15.84 -11.36
C GLY A 14 10.21 -16.74 -10.12
N GLU A 15 10.91 -16.34 -9.06
CA GLU A 15 11.02 -17.10 -7.81
C GLU A 15 9.82 -16.92 -6.88
N LEU A 16 8.97 -15.88 -7.12
CA LEU A 16 7.73 -15.65 -6.38
C LEU A 16 6.54 -15.74 -7.31
N ALA A 17 5.52 -16.50 -6.90
CA ALA A 17 4.25 -16.61 -7.61
C ALA A 17 3.30 -15.44 -7.33
N LEU A 18 3.43 -14.78 -6.18
CA LEU A 18 2.57 -13.69 -5.72
C LEU A 18 3.42 -12.53 -5.20
N LEU A 19 3.02 -11.30 -5.57
CA LEU A 19 3.63 -10.07 -5.07
C LEU A 19 2.53 -9.13 -4.58
N ALA A 20 2.53 -8.82 -3.29
CA ALA A 20 1.69 -7.75 -2.73
C ALA A 20 2.36 -6.39 -3.02
N SER A 21 1.78 -5.63 -3.96
CA SER A 21 2.35 -4.36 -4.42
C SER A 21 1.26 -3.48 -5.03
N GLY A 22 1.56 -2.24 -5.35
CA GLY A 22 0.67 -1.35 -6.09
C GLY A 22 0.87 -1.46 -7.61
N ALA A 23 -0.11 -0.93 -8.36
CA ALA A 23 -0.09 -0.93 -9.83
C ALA A 23 1.12 -0.17 -10.42
N GLU A 24 1.71 0.76 -9.66
CA GLU A 24 2.87 1.55 -10.06
C GLU A 24 4.12 0.69 -10.35
N PHE A 25 4.24 -0.49 -9.71
CA PHE A 25 5.36 -1.39 -9.93
C PHE A 25 5.25 -2.23 -11.22
N LEU A 26 4.06 -2.35 -11.79
CA LEU A 26 3.82 -3.20 -12.96
C LEU A 26 4.65 -2.75 -14.18
N ARG A 27 4.81 -1.43 -14.38
CA ARG A 27 5.68 -0.91 -15.45
C ARG A 27 7.14 -1.33 -15.27
N SER A 28 7.65 -1.31 -14.03
CA SER A 28 9.01 -1.78 -13.75
C SER A 28 9.16 -3.27 -14.06
N ILE A 29 8.15 -4.06 -13.76
CA ILE A 29 8.13 -5.49 -14.08
C ILE A 29 8.10 -5.69 -15.60
N GLN A 30 7.28 -4.94 -16.34
CA GLN A 30 7.22 -5.00 -17.79
C GLN A 30 8.57 -4.64 -18.45
N THR A 31 9.27 -3.65 -17.89
CA THR A 31 10.57 -3.21 -18.41
C THR A 31 11.68 -4.21 -18.12
N ASN A 32 11.75 -4.72 -16.90
CA ASN A 32 12.87 -5.53 -16.41
C ASN A 32 12.67 -7.04 -16.63
N ALA A 33 11.42 -7.50 -16.69
CA ALA A 33 11.06 -8.91 -16.79
C ALA A 33 9.81 -9.10 -17.66
N PRO A 34 9.84 -8.78 -18.97
CA PRO A 34 8.67 -8.81 -19.85
C PRO A 34 8.01 -10.19 -19.93
N GLY A 35 8.77 -11.26 -19.81
CA GLY A 35 8.24 -12.62 -19.78
C GLY A 35 7.40 -12.89 -18.52
N VAL A 36 7.81 -12.37 -17.37
CA VAL A 36 7.03 -12.45 -16.12
C VAL A 36 5.80 -11.55 -16.22
N ALA A 37 5.97 -10.33 -16.72
CA ALA A 37 4.85 -9.40 -16.92
C ALA A 37 3.74 -9.99 -17.79
N ALA A 38 4.09 -10.70 -18.84
CA ALA A 38 3.13 -11.32 -19.78
C ALA A 38 2.20 -12.36 -19.13
N VAL A 39 2.65 -12.99 -18.02
CA VAL A 39 1.85 -13.97 -17.25
C VAL A 39 1.37 -13.41 -15.91
N THR A 40 1.63 -12.13 -15.62
CA THR A 40 1.17 -11.45 -14.41
C THR A 40 -0.27 -10.98 -14.60
N THR A 41 -1.13 -11.33 -13.64
CA THR A 41 -2.52 -10.84 -13.60
C THR A 41 -2.74 -10.06 -12.30
N PRO A 42 -3.08 -8.75 -12.37
CA PRO A 42 -3.49 -7.99 -11.21
C PRO A 42 -4.74 -8.59 -10.55
N GLN A 43 -4.73 -8.69 -9.24
CA GLN A 43 -5.84 -9.21 -8.46
C GLN A 43 -6.18 -8.23 -7.31
N PRO A 44 -7.41 -8.23 -6.81
CA PRO A 44 -7.75 -7.50 -5.59
C PRO A 44 -6.84 -7.91 -4.43
N PRO A 45 -6.56 -7.01 -3.48
CA PRO A 45 -5.75 -7.35 -2.32
C PRO A 45 -6.44 -8.41 -1.46
N LEU A 46 -5.65 -9.21 -0.77
CA LEU A 46 -6.17 -10.12 0.25
C LEU A 46 -6.77 -9.29 1.40
N THR A 47 -7.99 -9.61 1.78
CA THR A 47 -8.72 -8.96 2.86
C THR A 47 -9.15 -9.96 3.93
N GLY A 48 -9.47 -9.47 5.13
CA GLY A 48 -10.15 -10.26 6.13
C GLY A 48 -11.63 -10.48 5.79
N SER A 49 -12.37 -11.07 6.74
CA SER A 49 -13.80 -11.38 6.57
C SER A 49 -14.70 -10.15 6.37
N ASP A 50 -14.24 -8.98 6.78
CA ASP A 50 -14.95 -7.70 6.63
C ASP A 50 -14.72 -7.02 5.24
N GLY A 51 -13.87 -7.60 4.40
CA GLY A 51 -13.56 -7.06 3.08
C GLY A 51 -12.72 -5.78 3.08
N THR A 52 -12.19 -5.36 4.24
CA THR A 52 -11.41 -4.12 4.35
C THR A 52 -10.01 -4.31 3.76
N ALA A 53 -9.65 -3.46 2.79
CA ALA A 53 -8.31 -3.39 2.25
C ALA A 53 -7.44 -2.41 3.04
N ASN A 54 -6.14 -2.70 3.16
CA ASN A 54 -5.18 -1.75 3.74
C ASN A 54 -4.74 -0.73 2.70
N VAL A 55 -4.66 0.53 3.11
CA VAL A 55 -4.05 1.60 2.31
C VAL A 55 -2.95 2.30 3.09
N ALA A 56 -1.86 2.62 2.39
CA ALA A 56 -0.81 3.50 2.90
C ALA A 56 -1.02 4.91 2.35
N LEU A 57 -0.90 5.92 3.21
CA LEU A 57 -1.02 7.31 2.84
C LEU A 57 0.34 8.00 2.93
N MET A 58 0.67 8.81 1.92
CA MET A 58 1.69 9.85 2.07
C MET A 58 1.05 11.08 2.69
N THR A 59 1.66 11.60 3.74
CA THR A 59 1.18 12.77 4.46
C THR A 59 2.21 13.89 4.45
N LEU A 60 1.73 15.13 4.39
CA LEU A 60 2.56 16.30 4.65
C LEU A 60 2.49 16.63 6.14
N ALA A 61 3.64 16.90 6.74
CA ALA A 61 3.71 17.26 8.15
C ALA A 61 4.48 18.58 8.32
N VAL A 62 3.94 19.46 9.14
CA VAL A 62 4.61 20.70 9.53
C VAL A 62 5.29 20.46 10.89
N PRO A 63 6.62 20.57 10.99
CA PRO A 63 7.31 20.40 12.27
C PRO A 63 6.86 21.46 13.30
N ARG A 64 6.75 21.05 14.56
CA ARG A 64 6.36 21.99 15.66
C ARG A 64 7.30 23.18 15.79
N GLN A 65 8.58 23.03 15.42
CA GLN A 65 9.59 24.08 15.46
C GLN A 65 9.56 25.04 14.26
N SER A 66 8.67 24.82 13.29
CA SER A 66 8.58 25.71 12.14
C SER A 66 8.24 27.13 12.57
N GLN A 67 9.02 28.08 12.08
CA GLN A 67 8.79 29.51 12.31
C GLN A 67 7.70 30.08 11.37
N GLN A 68 7.32 29.33 10.34
CA GLN A 68 6.34 29.69 9.32
C GLN A 68 5.26 28.60 9.22
N ALA A 69 4.70 28.19 10.37
CA ALA A 69 3.76 27.07 10.41
C ALA A 69 2.46 27.39 9.66
N GLY A 70 1.99 28.64 9.68
CA GLY A 70 0.80 29.09 8.94
C GLY A 70 0.98 28.91 7.43
N GLU A 71 2.02 29.48 6.87
CA GLU A 71 2.34 29.42 5.44
C GLU A 71 2.63 27.99 4.99
N ALA A 72 3.26 27.18 5.84
CA ALA A 72 3.50 25.76 5.55
C ALA A 72 2.19 24.96 5.48
N VAL A 73 1.19 25.27 6.31
CA VAL A 73 -0.14 24.66 6.23
C VAL A 73 -0.86 25.10 4.96
N GLU A 74 -0.82 26.38 4.61
CA GLU A 74 -1.42 26.89 3.36
C GLU A 74 -0.80 26.23 2.13
N LEU A 75 0.53 26.09 2.10
CA LEU A 75 1.22 25.37 1.04
C LEU A 75 0.79 23.87 1.00
N ALA A 76 0.69 23.21 2.14
CA ALA A 76 0.24 21.83 2.20
C ALA A 76 -1.19 21.67 1.66
N LEU A 77 -2.12 22.55 2.02
CA LEU A 77 -3.49 22.58 1.50
C LEU A 77 -3.53 22.86 0.01
N PHE A 78 -2.71 23.78 -0.48
CA PHE A 78 -2.57 24.04 -1.91
C PHE A 78 -2.08 22.81 -2.67
N LEU A 79 -1.03 22.16 -2.19
CA LEU A 79 -0.47 20.97 -2.84
C LEU A 79 -1.44 19.77 -2.82
N THR A 80 -2.31 19.68 -1.82
CA THR A 80 -3.24 18.57 -1.64
C THR A 80 -4.68 18.88 -2.08
N ASN A 81 -4.94 20.00 -2.74
CA ASN A 81 -6.26 20.26 -3.32
C ASN A 81 -6.55 19.30 -4.50
N GLY A 82 -7.83 19.16 -4.87
CA GLY A 82 -8.26 18.21 -5.90
C GLY A 82 -7.53 18.36 -7.24
N THR A 83 -7.36 19.59 -7.71
CA THR A 83 -6.67 19.88 -8.99
C THR A 83 -5.21 19.45 -8.97
N ASN A 84 -4.47 19.81 -7.91
CA ASN A 84 -3.06 19.46 -7.81
C ASN A 84 -2.87 17.96 -7.54
N GLN A 85 -3.74 17.33 -6.77
CA GLN A 85 -3.73 15.88 -6.58
C GLN A 85 -4.01 15.13 -7.89
N ALA A 86 -4.96 15.57 -8.70
CA ALA A 86 -5.21 14.98 -10.01
C ALA A 86 -4.00 15.11 -10.94
N ARG A 87 -3.35 16.28 -10.97
CA ARG A 87 -2.12 16.49 -11.75
C ARG A 87 -0.99 15.57 -11.27
N PHE A 88 -0.75 15.53 -9.96
CA PHE A 88 0.27 14.64 -9.38
C PHE A 88 -0.02 13.17 -9.64
N ALA A 89 -1.29 12.75 -9.57
CA ALA A 89 -1.71 11.38 -9.84
C ALA A 89 -1.41 10.94 -11.28
N ARG A 90 -1.55 11.85 -12.26
CA ARG A 90 -1.19 11.57 -13.67
C ARG A 90 0.31 11.39 -13.85
N GLU A 91 1.10 12.30 -13.29
CA GLU A 91 2.55 12.31 -13.45
C GLU A 91 3.23 11.19 -12.66
N ALA A 92 2.92 11.07 -11.38
CA ALA A 92 3.51 10.07 -10.47
C ALA A 92 2.83 8.69 -10.55
N ARG A 93 1.68 8.59 -11.25
CA ARG A 93 0.88 7.35 -11.40
C ARG A 93 0.45 6.71 -10.09
N VAL A 94 0.25 7.54 -9.07
CA VAL A 94 -0.32 7.17 -7.77
C VAL A 94 -1.80 7.53 -7.73
N LEU A 95 -2.54 7.01 -6.76
CA LEU A 95 -3.93 7.36 -6.58
C LEU A 95 -4.04 8.61 -5.69
N PRO A 96 -4.91 9.57 -6.03
CA PRO A 96 -5.16 10.73 -5.19
C PRO A 96 -6.04 10.35 -3.99
N SER A 97 -5.91 11.07 -2.88
CA SER A 97 -6.78 10.94 -1.71
C SER A 97 -8.03 11.82 -1.76
N SER A 98 -8.07 12.79 -2.67
CA SER A 98 -9.28 13.60 -2.96
C SER A 98 -10.28 12.79 -3.77
N LEU A 99 -11.54 12.74 -3.31
CA LEU A 99 -12.61 12.03 -4.02
C LEU A 99 -12.87 12.60 -5.41
N GLU A 100 -12.80 13.94 -5.54
CA GLU A 100 -12.94 14.66 -6.82
C GLU A 100 -11.83 14.24 -7.80
N ALA A 101 -10.58 14.29 -7.35
CA ALA A 101 -9.43 13.88 -8.15
C ALA A 101 -9.47 12.38 -8.49
N LEU A 102 -9.92 11.53 -7.57
CA LEU A 102 -10.08 10.10 -7.80
C LEU A 102 -11.12 9.81 -8.88
N SER A 103 -12.28 10.48 -8.82
CA SER A 103 -13.32 10.38 -9.83
C SER A 103 -12.85 10.81 -11.22
N ALA A 104 -12.09 11.91 -11.29
CA ALA A 104 -11.52 12.38 -12.55
C ALA A 104 -10.51 11.39 -13.14
N ILE A 105 -9.57 10.91 -12.32
CA ILE A 105 -8.56 9.91 -12.76
C ILE A 105 -9.23 8.60 -13.18
N ARG A 106 -10.26 8.15 -12.46
CA ARG A 106 -11.01 6.94 -12.84
C ARG A 106 -11.70 7.11 -14.18
N ALA A 107 -12.38 8.22 -14.40
CA ALA A 107 -13.03 8.50 -15.68
C ALA A 107 -12.03 8.56 -16.86
N GLU A 108 -10.85 9.15 -16.64
CA GLU A 108 -9.76 9.16 -17.62
C GLU A 108 -9.29 7.74 -17.97
N LEU A 109 -9.06 6.89 -16.95
CA LEU A 109 -8.64 5.50 -17.13
C LEU A 109 -9.70 4.67 -17.84
N GLU A 110 -11.00 4.88 -17.55
CA GLU A 110 -12.12 4.19 -18.22
C GLU A 110 -12.23 4.60 -19.69
N ALA A 111 -11.91 5.85 -20.03
CA ALA A 111 -11.90 6.35 -21.40
C ALA A 111 -10.61 6.02 -22.18
N GLU A 112 -9.55 5.58 -21.50
CA GLU A 112 -8.26 5.28 -22.11
C GLU A 112 -8.38 4.08 -23.06
N GLN A 113 -7.84 4.25 -24.27
CA GLN A 113 -7.75 3.18 -25.27
C GLN A 113 -6.29 2.72 -25.40
N PRO A 114 -5.90 1.65 -24.68
CA PRO A 114 -4.53 1.14 -24.71
C PRO A 114 -4.11 0.71 -26.11
N SER A 115 -2.91 1.07 -26.51
CA SER A 115 -2.35 0.75 -27.84
C SER A 115 -1.85 -0.69 -27.92
N ASN A 116 -1.66 -1.35 -26.79
CA ASN A 116 -1.10 -2.71 -26.70
C ASN A 116 -1.51 -3.39 -25.38
N PRO A 117 -1.33 -4.72 -25.27
CA PRO A 117 -1.70 -5.47 -24.06
C PRO A 117 -0.98 -5.02 -22.78
N ALA A 118 0.24 -4.54 -22.88
CA ALA A 118 0.99 -4.08 -21.70
C ALA A 118 0.40 -2.78 -21.10
N GLU A 119 -0.02 -1.86 -21.98
CA GLU A 119 -0.74 -0.65 -21.54
C GLU A 119 -2.12 -1.00 -20.97
N ALA A 120 -2.84 -1.92 -21.59
CA ALA A 120 -4.12 -2.41 -21.07
C ALA A 120 -3.96 -2.99 -19.66
N GLN A 121 -2.96 -3.81 -19.44
CA GLN A 121 -2.66 -4.40 -18.13
C GLN A 121 -2.38 -3.31 -17.05
N ILE A 122 -1.64 -2.25 -17.39
CA ILE A 122 -1.38 -1.13 -16.46
C ILE A 122 -2.67 -0.38 -16.16
N ARG A 123 -3.49 -0.06 -17.19
CA ARG A 123 -4.78 0.61 -17.03
C ARG A 123 -5.68 -0.19 -16.10
N ASP A 124 -5.84 -1.48 -16.36
CA ASP A 124 -6.72 -2.36 -15.61
C ASP A 124 -6.25 -2.52 -14.15
N ALA A 125 -4.95 -2.62 -13.91
CA ALA A 125 -4.39 -2.63 -12.56
C ALA A 125 -4.65 -1.31 -11.80
N ARG A 126 -4.60 -0.17 -12.49
CA ARG A 126 -4.91 1.14 -11.89
C ARG A 126 -6.40 1.28 -11.58
N LEU A 127 -7.28 0.81 -12.46
CA LEU A 127 -8.73 0.79 -12.22
C LEU A 127 -9.06 -0.10 -11.02
N LEU A 128 -8.51 -1.29 -10.95
CA LEU A 128 -8.66 -2.20 -9.80
C LEU A 128 -8.19 -1.55 -8.50
N SER A 129 -7.05 -0.86 -8.53
CA SER A 129 -6.53 -0.13 -7.36
C SER A 129 -7.46 1.01 -6.95
N ALA A 130 -8.02 1.76 -7.90
CA ALA A 130 -8.98 2.83 -7.63
C ALA A 130 -10.29 2.29 -7.03
N GLU A 131 -10.77 1.15 -7.51
CA GLU A 131 -11.94 0.48 -6.95
C GLU A 131 -11.71 -0.01 -5.51
N THR A 132 -10.52 -0.55 -5.24
CA THR A 132 -10.12 -1.01 -3.90
C THR A 132 -10.20 0.10 -2.85
N LEU A 133 -9.99 1.37 -3.23
CA LEU A 133 -10.08 2.51 -2.29
C LEU A 133 -11.47 2.68 -1.67
N ASN A 134 -12.54 2.15 -2.27
CA ASN A 134 -13.89 2.23 -1.70
C ASN A 134 -13.99 1.48 -0.36
N THR A 135 -13.23 0.41 -0.21
CA THR A 135 -13.19 -0.42 1.02
C THR A 135 -11.90 -0.26 1.81
N ALA A 136 -11.01 0.62 1.35
CA ALA A 136 -9.70 0.79 1.96
C ALA A 136 -9.76 1.58 3.27
N ARG A 137 -8.92 1.20 4.22
CA ARG A 137 -8.69 1.89 5.49
C ARG A 137 -7.20 1.89 5.82
N VAL A 138 -6.77 2.87 6.59
CA VAL A 138 -5.44 2.84 7.21
C VAL A 138 -5.50 1.88 8.38
N LEU A 139 -5.10 0.63 8.17
CA LEU A 139 -5.17 -0.43 9.18
C LEU A 139 -4.02 -0.37 10.19
N VAL A 140 -2.97 0.41 9.91
CA VAL A 140 -1.85 0.62 10.83
C VAL A 140 -2.03 1.97 11.53
N PRO A 141 -2.59 2.01 12.74
CA PRO A 141 -2.85 3.25 13.46
C PRO A 141 -1.53 3.93 13.87
N ALA A 142 -1.51 5.27 13.88
CA ALA A 142 -0.39 6.07 14.39
C ALA A 142 -0.40 6.10 15.93
N THR A 143 -0.26 4.93 16.56
CA THR A 143 -0.25 4.80 18.03
C THR A 143 1.16 4.58 18.56
N PRO A 144 1.46 5.03 19.81
CA PRO A 144 2.70 4.69 20.46
C PRO A 144 2.92 3.18 20.50
N GLY A 145 4.15 2.73 20.23
CA GLY A 145 4.48 1.30 20.26
C GLY A 145 4.10 0.50 19.00
N VAL A 146 3.47 1.09 17.97
CA VAL A 146 3.07 0.37 16.75
C VAL A 146 4.22 -0.41 16.11
N LYS A 147 5.43 0.14 16.07
CA LYS A 147 6.61 -0.57 15.56
C LYS A 147 6.94 -1.83 16.36
N ARG A 148 6.71 -1.80 17.68
CA ARG A 148 6.88 -2.98 18.53
C ARG A 148 5.81 -4.01 18.25
N LEU A 149 4.55 -3.60 18.11
CA LEU A 149 3.45 -4.47 17.72
C LEU A 149 3.74 -5.15 16.38
N GLN A 150 4.14 -4.39 15.38
CA GLN A 150 4.50 -4.94 14.06
C GLN A 150 5.63 -5.98 14.15
N SER A 151 6.67 -5.70 14.96
CA SER A 151 7.77 -6.65 15.18
C SER A 151 7.31 -7.94 15.85
N ILE A 152 6.40 -7.85 16.83
CA ILE A 152 5.82 -9.01 17.51
C ILE A 152 5.00 -9.85 16.51
N ILE A 153 4.07 -9.22 15.79
CA ILE A 153 3.23 -9.89 14.80
C ILE A 153 4.09 -10.56 13.72
N TYR A 154 5.07 -9.83 13.19
CA TYR A 154 5.97 -10.35 12.16
C TYR A 154 6.71 -11.60 12.62
N THR A 155 7.24 -11.60 13.85
CA THR A 155 7.98 -12.75 14.41
C THR A 155 7.08 -13.99 14.53
N GLN A 156 5.85 -13.82 15.03
CA GLN A 156 4.94 -14.95 15.19
C GLN A 156 4.41 -15.46 13.83
N LEU A 157 4.10 -14.53 12.92
CA LEU A 157 3.71 -14.88 11.56
C LEU A 157 4.80 -15.68 10.84
N GLN A 158 6.06 -15.27 10.95
CA GLN A 158 7.19 -15.99 10.37
C GLN A 158 7.30 -17.42 10.94
N ARG A 159 7.12 -17.61 12.25
CA ARG A 159 7.14 -18.95 12.87
C ARG A 159 6.02 -19.83 12.35
N ALA A 160 4.82 -19.27 12.16
CA ALA A 160 3.70 -20.00 11.58
C ALA A 160 3.97 -20.38 10.10
N MET A 161 4.48 -19.45 9.29
CA MET A 161 4.84 -19.71 7.89
C MET A 161 5.93 -20.77 7.73
N LEU A 162 6.82 -20.89 8.72
CA LEU A 162 7.86 -21.94 8.76
C LEU A 162 7.35 -23.26 9.36
N GLY A 163 6.06 -23.36 9.69
CA GLY A 163 5.47 -24.57 10.28
C GLY A 163 5.89 -24.87 11.72
N GLN A 164 6.49 -23.90 12.42
CA GLN A 164 6.97 -24.06 13.81
C GLN A 164 5.85 -23.99 14.83
N ILE A 165 4.78 -23.26 14.52
CA ILE A 165 3.58 -23.11 15.32
C ILE A 165 2.36 -23.04 14.40
N SER A 166 1.14 -23.27 14.96
CA SER A 166 -0.10 -23.05 14.21
C SER A 166 -0.41 -21.55 14.06
N SER A 167 -1.29 -21.21 13.12
CA SER A 167 -1.77 -19.83 12.94
C SER A 167 -2.44 -19.29 14.20
N ASP A 168 -3.27 -20.11 14.87
CA ASP A 168 -3.95 -19.72 16.10
C ASP A 168 -2.98 -19.46 17.23
N GLN A 169 -1.96 -20.31 17.36
CA GLN A 169 -0.89 -20.11 18.35
C GLN A 169 -0.07 -18.84 18.06
N ALA A 170 0.19 -18.53 16.79
CA ALA A 170 0.88 -17.30 16.41
C ALA A 170 0.11 -16.04 16.84
N VAL A 171 -1.21 -16.03 16.64
CA VAL A 171 -2.08 -14.92 17.07
C VAL A 171 -2.09 -14.79 18.59
N LEU A 172 -2.29 -15.90 19.31
CA LEU A 172 -2.32 -15.93 20.77
C LEU A 172 -0.99 -15.44 21.39
N GLU A 173 0.14 -15.91 20.88
CA GLU A 173 1.45 -15.50 21.36
C GLU A 173 1.73 -14.01 21.05
N ALA A 174 1.29 -13.53 19.88
CA ALA A 174 1.42 -12.11 19.53
C ALA A 174 0.61 -11.23 20.50
N GLU A 175 -0.64 -11.58 20.78
CA GLU A 175 -1.50 -10.89 21.72
C GLU A 175 -0.88 -10.86 23.14
N GLN A 176 -0.45 -12.00 23.64
CA GLN A 176 0.18 -12.09 24.97
C GLN A 176 1.44 -11.24 25.08
N GLN A 177 2.27 -11.24 24.05
CA GLN A 177 3.51 -10.42 24.02
C GLN A 177 3.19 -8.92 23.97
N TRP A 178 2.18 -8.54 23.18
CA TRP A 178 1.72 -7.17 23.11
C TRP A 178 1.14 -6.71 24.45
N ASN A 179 0.27 -7.48 25.06
CA ASN A 179 -0.37 -7.13 26.33
C ASN A 179 0.67 -6.96 27.44
N ARG A 180 1.66 -7.83 27.53
CA ARG A 180 2.78 -7.67 28.49
C ARG A 180 3.55 -6.37 28.25
N TYR A 181 3.85 -6.05 27.01
CA TYR A 181 4.56 -4.81 26.65
C TYR A 181 3.71 -3.57 26.96
N ALA A 182 2.44 -3.58 26.60
CA ALA A 182 1.52 -2.47 26.78
C ALA A 182 1.27 -2.18 28.29
N SER A 183 0.98 -3.21 29.08
CA SER A 183 0.75 -3.06 30.54
C SER A 183 1.97 -2.56 31.31
N ALA A 184 3.18 -2.85 30.85
CA ALA A 184 4.40 -2.34 31.47
C ALA A 184 4.70 -0.87 31.11
N ARG A 185 4.07 -0.32 30.07
CA ARG A 185 4.39 1.02 29.56
C ARG A 185 3.24 2.01 29.68
N TRP A 186 2.03 1.52 29.71
CA TRP A 186 0.79 2.30 29.89
C TRP A 186 -0.07 1.59 30.95
N PRO A 187 0.25 1.81 32.24
CA PRO A 187 -0.49 1.22 33.35
C PRO A 187 -1.92 1.76 33.44
#